data_f447e6fc1b0d1da7f2824c8681eec5ae
#
_entry.id   f447e6fc1b0d1da7f2824c8681eec5ae
#
_cell.length_a   1.000
_cell.length_b   1.000
_cell.length_c   1.000
_cell.angle_alpha   90.00
_cell.angle_beta   90.00
_cell.angle_gamma   90.00
#
_symmetry.space_group_name_H-M   'P 1'
#
loop_
_entity.id
_entity.type
_entity.pdbx_description
1 polymer ?
#
loop_
_entity_poly.entity_id
_entity_poly.type
_entity_poly.pdbx_seq_one_letter_code
_entity_poly.pdbx_strand_id
1 'polypeptide(L)' 'GLDKYYGLLELGGKYGVFERKGNRVVVGESSVYPSAILKDPDKYFTGEVMEKLDWAAGQEFKYGS' A
#
# COMPACT_ATOMS: atom_id res chain seq x y z
N GLY A 1 -8.41 -2.20 12.57
CA GLY A 1 -7.18 -1.99 13.27
C GLY A 1 -5.99 -1.85 12.35
N LEU A 2 -4.83 -1.93 12.94
CA LEU A 2 -3.57 -1.75 12.23
C LEU A 2 -3.35 -2.83 11.17
N ASP A 3 -3.91 -4.00 11.36
CA ASP A 3 -3.73 -5.14 10.44
C ASP A 3 -4.29 -4.84 9.05
N LYS A 4 -5.33 -4.03 8.98
CA LYS A 4 -5.94 -3.66 7.69
C LYS A 4 -4.95 -2.91 6.82
N TYR A 5 -4.27 -1.92 7.38
CA TYR A 5 -3.32 -1.11 6.63
C TYR A 5 -2.04 -1.87 6.33
N TYR A 6 -1.64 -2.75 7.22
CA TYR A 6 -0.49 -3.60 6.99
C TYR A 6 -0.71 -4.49 5.77
N GLY A 7 -1.90 -5.09 5.67
CA GLY A 7 -2.26 -5.90 4.52
C GLY A 7 -2.27 -5.09 3.23
N LEU A 8 -2.76 -3.84 3.29
CA LEU A 8 -2.77 -2.96 2.13
C LEU A 8 -1.36 -2.61 1.67
N LEU A 9 -0.42 -2.44 2.61
CA LEU A 9 0.97 -2.18 2.26
C LEU A 9 1.59 -3.36 1.52
N GLU A 10 1.35 -4.56 1.98
CA GLU A 10 1.86 -5.76 1.32
C GLU A 10 1.25 -5.93 -0.06
N LEU A 11 -0.05 -5.73 -0.16
CA LEU A 11 -0.77 -5.82 -1.43
C LEU A 11 -0.23 -4.80 -2.42
N GLY A 12 -0.05 -3.56 -1.97
CA GLY A 12 0.49 -2.50 -2.82
C GLY A 12 1.91 -2.79 -3.29
N GLY A 13 2.73 -3.36 -2.42
CA GLY A 13 4.09 -3.76 -2.79
C GLY A 13 4.10 -4.88 -3.81
N LYS A 14 3.18 -5.83 -3.68
CA LYS A 14 3.07 -6.96 -4.59
C LYS A 14 2.67 -6.54 -6.00
N TYR A 15 1.77 -5.58 -6.12
CA TYR A 15 1.23 -5.14 -7.41
C TYR A 15 1.84 -3.84 -7.92
N GLY A 16 2.86 -3.33 -7.27
CA GLY A 16 3.58 -2.16 -7.74
C GLY A 16 2.93 -0.82 -7.43
N VAL A 17 1.92 -0.81 -6.56
CA VAL A 17 1.31 0.45 -6.11
C VAL A 17 2.33 1.23 -5.26
N PHE A 18 3.05 0.51 -4.43
CA PHE A 18 4.13 1.07 -3.62
C PHE A 18 5.44 0.45 -4.06
N GLU A 19 6.44 1.28 -4.31
CA GLU A 19 7.79 0.80 -4.62
C GLU A 19 8.57 0.64 -3.32
N ARG A 20 9.25 -0.47 -3.16
CA ARG A 20 10.09 -0.70 -1.97
C ARG A 20 11.54 -0.51 -2.33
N LYS A 21 12.21 0.34 -1.55
CA LYS A 21 13.64 0.59 -1.70
C LYS A 21 14.33 0.33 -0.36
N GLY A 22 14.93 -0.84 -0.24
CA GLY A 22 15.55 -1.25 1.02
C GLY A 22 14.49 -1.34 2.12
N ASN A 23 14.64 -0.54 3.15
CA ASN A 23 13.71 -0.52 4.29
C ASN A 23 12.62 0.52 4.15
N ARG A 24 12.56 1.23 3.01
CA ARG A 24 11.59 2.30 2.80
C ARG A 24 10.58 1.94 1.74
N VAL A 25 9.43 2.60 1.81
CA VAL A 25 8.35 2.44 0.85
C VAL A 25 8.13 3.78 0.17
N VAL A 26 8.08 3.78 -1.15
CA VAL A 26 7.81 4.99 -1.92
C VAL A 26 6.30 5.08 -2.15
N VAL A 27 5.70 6.14 -1.64
CA VAL A 27 4.28 6.42 -1.83
C VAL A 27 4.17 7.75 -2.56
N GLY A 28 3.80 7.69 -3.83
CA GLY A 28 3.80 8.88 -4.66
C GLY A 28 5.21 9.41 -4.83
N GLU A 29 5.46 10.61 -4.36
CA GLU A 29 6.78 11.25 -4.44
C GLU A 29 7.56 11.12 -3.13
N SER A 30 6.97 10.51 -2.11
CA SER A 30 7.57 10.41 -0.79
C SER A 30 8.14 9.03 -0.54
N SER A 31 9.32 8.99 0.07
CA SER A 31 9.95 7.75 0.49
C SER A 31 9.95 7.74 2.02
N VAL A 32 9.22 6.81 2.60
CA VAL A 32 9.04 6.76 4.06
C VAL A 32 9.14 5.31 4.56
N TYR A 33 9.35 5.17 5.86
CA TYR A 33 9.35 3.84 6.47
C TYR A 33 7.91 3.32 6.59
N PRO A 34 7.71 2.00 6.47
CA PRO A 34 6.37 1.41 6.62
C PRO A 34 5.70 1.79 7.94
N SER A 35 6.47 1.89 9.02
CA SER A 35 5.93 2.27 10.32
C SER A 35 5.33 3.67 10.30
N ALA A 36 5.91 4.59 9.51
CA ALA A 36 5.38 5.94 9.39
C ALA A 36 4.01 5.93 8.69
N ILE A 37 3.85 5.07 7.71
CA ILE A 37 2.57 4.92 7.00
C ILE A 37 1.50 4.36 7.94
N LEU A 38 1.84 3.34 8.70
CA LEU A 38 0.91 2.72 9.64
C LEU A 38 0.52 3.66 10.78
N LYS A 39 1.42 4.57 11.13
CA LYS A 39 1.18 5.55 12.20
C LYS A 39 0.21 6.63 11.76
N ASP A 40 0.25 7.01 10.48
CA ASP A 40 -0.62 8.06 9.94
C ASP A 40 -1.16 7.65 8.56
N PRO A 41 -2.05 6.64 8.54
CA PRO A 41 -2.53 6.09 7.28
C PRO A 41 -3.32 7.08 6.44
N ASP A 42 -4.05 8.00 7.06
CA ASP A 42 -4.86 8.97 6.31
C ASP A 42 -4.01 9.89 5.43
N LYS A 43 -2.77 10.11 5.84
CA LYS A 43 -1.85 10.94 5.08
C LYS A 43 -1.37 10.26 3.82
N TYR A 44 -1.16 8.95 3.88
CA TYR A 44 -0.56 8.19 2.79
C TYR A 44 -1.57 7.44 1.93
N PHE A 45 -2.66 7.01 2.51
CA PHE A 45 -3.72 6.33 1.77
C PHE A 45 -4.73 7.35 1.25
N THR A 46 -4.30 8.11 0.24
CA THR A 46 -5.16 9.10 -0.42
C THR A 46 -6.14 8.40 -1.35
N GLY A 47 -7.09 9.15 -1.90
CA GLY A 47 -8.06 8.59 -2.84
C GLY A 47 -7.40 7.93 -4.03
N GLU A 48 -6.36 8.56 -4.59
CA GLU A 48 -5.63 8.01 -5.72
C GLU A 48 -4.96 6.68 -5.36
N VAL A 49 -4.33 6.62 -4.19
CA VAL A 49 -3.67 5.40 -3.72
C VAL A 49 -4.71 4.31 -3.46
N MET A 50 -5.83 4.67 -2.85
CA MET A 50 -6.90 3.70 -2.58
C MET A 50 -7.50 3.13 -3.85
N GLU A 51 -7.62 3.92 -4.90
CA GLU A 51 -8.07 3.40 -6.20
C GLU A 51 -7.12 2.36 -6.75
N LYS A 52 -5.83 2.61 -6.64
CA LYS A 52 -4.82 1.66 -7.10
C LYS A 52 -4.83 0.39 -6.25
N LEU A 53 -5.02 0.52 -4.95
CA LEU A 53 -5.12 -0.62 -4.06
C LEU A 53 -6.39 -1.43 -4.33
N ASP A 54 -7.48 -0.77 -4.67
CA ASP A 54 -8.72 -1.44 -5.03
C ASP A 54 -8.53 -2.28 -6.29
N TRP A 55 -7.85 -1.72 -7.28
CA TRP A 55 -7.47 -2.46 -8.47
C TRP A 55 -6.61 -3.68 -8.12
N ALA A 56 -5.61 -3.49 -7.26
CA ALA A 56 -4.73 -4.57 -6.84
C ALA A 56 -5.49 -5.67 -6.10
N ALA A 57 -6.44 -5.29 -5.25
CA ALA A 57 -7.29 -6.25 -4.55
C ALA A 57 -8.13 -7.06 -5.54
N GLY A 58 -8.64 -6.41 -6.58
CA GLY A 58 -9.36 -7.08 -7.64
C GLY A 58 -8.52 -8.13 -8.35
N GLN A 59 -7.25 -7.82 -8.60
CA GLN A 59 -6.33 -8.78 -9.21
C GLN A 59 -6.07 -9.97 -8.28
N GLU A 60 -5.92 -9.70 -6.99
CA GLU A 60 -5.68 -10.74 -6.00
C GLU A 60 -6.83 -11.73 -5.94
N PHE A 61 -8.05 -11.25 -5.89
CA PHE A 61 -9.23 -12.11 -5.90
C PHE A 61 -9.36 -12.90 -7.19
N LYS A 62 -9.00 -12.28 -8.30
CA LYS A 62 -9.10 -12.91 -9.61
C LYS A 62 -8.15 -14.11 -9.73
N TYR A 63 -6.96 -13.98 -9.17
CA TYR A 63 -5.97 -15.07 -9.22
C TYR A 63 -6.08 -16.00 -8.03
N GLY A 64 -6.68 -15.55 -6.94
CA GLY A 64 -6.79 -16.34 -5.72
C GLY A 64 -7.98 -17.29 -5.66
N SER A 65 -8.89 -17.15 -6.58
CA SER A 65 -10.10 -17.98 -6.58
C SER A 65 -9.99 -19.24 -7.44
#